data_ffed0e5c27e2090d7ff6a7cc24a137f9
#
_entry.id   ffed0e5c27e2090d7ff6a7cc24a137f9
#
_cell.length_a   1.000
_cell.length_b   1.000
_cell.length_c   1.000
_cell.angle_alpha   90.00
_cell.angle_beta   90.00
_cell.angle_gamma   90.00
#
_symmetry.space_group_name_H-M   'P 1'
#
loop_
_entity.id
_entity.type
_entity.pdbx_description
1 polymer ?
#
loop_
_entity_poly.entity_id
_entity_poly.type
_entity_poly.pdbx_seq_one_letter_code
_entity_poly.pdbx_strand_id
1 'polypeptide(L)'
;MSEKMLVTQALDERDLLVKKINDKIAKASFVDTIKPNEDKVYAKRIDKAEYAKEAEAAYQQIKDLIRRFQLIDAAIVESNATIEVNTSYGTFTVAGAISLRSRLRGMDAYDGEADFEGRLKNKLNNEYSERVQFCDMKNGQLQSTAESMRLSILGRDAKAKDDKPLGVVDAYMKENTTELVDPLDVKKKVDMLEEKRNILLTELDTQIKVSNATTFIEIA
;
A
#
# COMPACT_ATOMS: atom_id res chain seq x y z
N MET A 1 27.95 18.83 21.84
CA MET A 1 28.52 17.76 21.02
C MET A 1 27.38 17.14 20.23
N SER A 2 27.47 17.13 18.92
CA SER A 2 26.49 16.39 18.10
C SER A 2 26.68 14.89 18.34
N GLU A 3 25.59 14.19 18.55
CA GLU A 3 25.55 12.74 18.67
C GLU A 3 25.30 12.14 17.29
N LYS A 4 26.13 11.16 16.89
CA LYS A 4 26.01 10.49 15.60
C LYS A 4 25.48 9.08 15.80
N MET A 5 24.38 8.73 15.11
CA MET A 5 23.80 7.39 15.16
C MET A 5 23.26 6.94 13.81
N LEU A 6 23.10 5.64 13.64
CA LEU A 6 22.44 5.06 12.45
C LEU A 6 20.94 5.40 12.45
N VAL A 7 20.36 5.58 11.27
CA VAL A 7 18.91 5.81 11.10
C VAL A 7 18.11 4.69 11.77
N THR A 8 18.53 3.42 11.66
CA THR A 8 17.86 2.31 12.35
C THR A 8 17.84 2.51 13.87
N GLN A 9 18.97 2.92 14.48
CA GLN A 9 19.04 3.19 15.91
C GLN A 9 18.15 4.37 16.32
N ALA A 10 18.12 5.40 15.49
CA ALA A 10 17.27 6.58 15.70
C ALA A 10 15.77 6.21 15.64
N LEU A 11 15.37 5.35 14.71
CA LEU A 11 13.99 4.83 14.61
C LEU A 11 13.61 4.05 15.87
N ASP A 12 14.48 3.15 16.33
CA ASP A 12 14.26 2.36 17.56
C ASP A 12 14.16 3.26 18.79
N GLU A 13 15.05 4.25 18.91
CA GLU A 13 15.02 5.22 20.01
C GLU A 13 13.76 6.08 19.97
N ARG A 14 13.34 6.55 18.78
CA ARG A 14 12.12 7.31 18.59
C ARG A 14 10.90 6.53 19.07
N ASP A 15 10.77 5.27 18.67
CA ASP A 15 9.65 4.42 19.06
C ASP A 15 9.64 4.12 20.57
N LEU A 16 10.82 3.98 21.17
CA LEU A 16 10.96 3.85 22.62
C LEU A 16 10.58 5.13 23.36
N LEU A 17 10.97 6.30 22.82
CA LEU A 17 10.60 7.59 23.38
C LEU A 17 9.09 7.83 23.38
N VAL A 18 8.38 7.46 22.32
CA VAL A 18 6.92 7.54 22.28
C VAL A 18 6.30 6.77 23.45
N LYS A 19 6.74 5.54 23.68
CA LYS A 19 6.24 4.72 24.80
C LYS A 19 6.58 5.34 26.15
N LYS A 20 7.83 5.80 26.34
CA LYS A 20 8.28 6.41 27.60
C LYS A 20 7.56 7.72 27.92
N ILE A 21 7.35 8.58 26.91
CA ILE A 21 6.66 9.86 27.09
C ILE A 21 5.21 9.60 27.52
N ASN A 22 4.50 8.74 26.80
CA ASN A 22 3.11 8.39 27.12
C ASN A 22 2.97 7.77 28.51
N ASP A 23 3.86 6.85 28.90
CA ASP A 23 3.86 6.24 30.23
C ASP A 23 4.13 7.27 31.33
N LYS A 24 5.09 8.19 31.13
CA LYS A 24 5.37 9.24 32.08
C LYS A 24 4.25 10.26 32.20
N ILE A 25 3.61 10.66 31.08
CA ILE A 25 2.43 11.54 31.09
C ILE A 25 1.28 10.90 31.87
N ALA A 26 1.02 9.62 31.63
CA ALA A 26 -0.07 8.91 32.29
C ALA A 26 0.15 8.74 33.80
N LYS A 27 1.41 8.60 34.26
CA LYS A 27 1.76 8.43 35.67
C LYS A 27 2.01 9.73 36.42
N ALA A 28 2.21 10.85 35.71
CA ALA A 28 2.52 12.13 36.34
C ALA A 28 1.28 12.72 37.02
N SER A 29 1.52 13.43 38.12
CA SER A 29 0.51 14.21 38.85
C SER A 29 1.01 15.62 39.00
N PHE A 30 0.32 16.58 38.40
CA PHE A 30 0.76 17.98 38.34
C PHE A 30 -0.05 18.91 39.22
N VAL A 31 -1.22 18.46 39.68
CA VAL A 31 -2.10 19.21 40.57
C VAL A 31 -2.68 18.28 41.65
N ASP A 32 -2.69 18.76 42.87
CA ASP A 32 -3.34 18.10 43.99
C ASP A 32 -3.99 19.16 44.88
N THR A 33 -4.76 18.75 45.88
CA THR A 33 -5.45 19.64 46.83
C THR A 33 -4.89 19.48 48.23
N ILE A 34 -5.01 20.52 49.03
CA ILE A 34 -4.60 20.52 50.46
C ILE A 34 -5.62 21.33 51.27
N LYS A 35 -5.91 20.89 52.49
CA LYS A 35 -6.69 21.69 53.42
C LYS A 35 -5.77 22.65 54.16
N PRO A 36 -6.30 23.86 54.58
CA PRO A 36 -5.48 24.83 55.28
C PRO A 36 -4.84 24.34 56.59
N ASN A 37 -5.45 23.34 57.20
CA ASN A 37 -5.01 22.74 58.47
C ASN A 37 -4.22 21.39 58.30
N GLU A 38 -3.85 21.05 57.11
CA GLU A 38 -3.11 19.86 56.78
C GLU A 38 -1.75 20.21 56.14
N ASP A 39 -0.70 19.43 56.41
CA ASP A 39 0.63 19.65 55.84
C ASP A 39 0.84 18.80 54.58
N LYS A 40 -0.02 17.79 54.37
CA LYS A 40 0.10 16.81 53.28
C LYS A 40 -0.98 16.99 52.23
N VAL A 41 -0.59 16.92 50.96
CA VAL A 41 -1.54 16.93 49.81
C VAL A 41 -2.44 15.70 49.85
N TYR A 42 -3.66 15.85 49.31
CA TYR A 42 -4.73 14.91 49.51
C TYR A 42 -4.52 13.55 48.82
N ALA A 43 -4.16 13.54 47.55
CA ALA A 43 -4.05 12.29 46.78
C ALA A 43 -2.74 11.56 47.07
N LYS A 44 -1.60 12.27 47.02
CA LYS A 44 -0.26 11.66 47.19
C LYS A 44 0.16 11.46 48.63
N ARG A 45 -0.44 12.16 49.62
CA ARG A 45 -0.13 12.05 51.04
C ARG A 45 1.32 12.42 51.41
N ILE A 46 1.98 13.27 50.62
CA ILE A 46 3.31 13.83 50.85
C ILE A 46 3.22 15.32 51.16
N ASP A 47 4.28 15.91 51.67
CA ASP A 47 4.34 17.32 52.00
C ASP A 47 4.20 18.19 50.75
N LYS A 48 3.58 19.38 50.91
CA LYS A 48 3.32 20.31 49.79
C LYS A 48 4.60 20.67 49.04
N ALA A 49 5.72 20.90 49.76
CA ALA A 49 7.01 21.24 49.14
C ALA A 49 7.65 20.07 48.39
N GLU A 50 7.48 18.84 48.90
CA GLU A 50 7.92 17.63 48.25
C GLU A 50 7.10 17.36 46.99
N TYR A 51 5.75 17.50 47.05
CA TYR A 51 4.89 17.38 45.92
C TYR A 51 5.24 18.37 44.79
N ALA A 52 5.50 19.64 45.15
CA ALA A 52 5.90 20.64 44.16
C ALA A 52 7.17 20.23 43.41
N LYS A 53 8.21 19.76 44.16
CA LYS A 53 9.47 19.28 43.55
C LYS A 53 9.25 18.06 42.65
N GLU A 54 8.42 17.09 43.07
CA GLU A 54 8.06 15.93 42.22
C GLU A 54 7.35 16.33 40.93
N ALA A 55 6.36 17.24 41.03
CA ALA A 55 5.61 17.72 39.89
C ALA A 55 6.49 18.48 38.87
N GLU A 56 7.37 19.40 39.41
CA GLU A 56 8.33 20.12 38.56
C GLU A 56 9.34 19.18 37.91
N ALA A 57 9.90 18.21 38.65
CA ALA A 57 10.82 17.23 38.10
C ALA A 57 10.17 16.33 37.03
N ALA A 58 8.94 15.88 37.28
CA ALA A 58 8.20 15.09 36.33
C ALA A 58 7.90 15.88 35.03
N TYR A 59 7.50 17.13 35.18
CA TYR A 59 7.23 18.03 34.05
C TYR A 59 8.52 18.27 33.23
N GLN A 60 9.63 18.58 33.89
CA GLN A 60 10.90 18.79 33.21
C GLN A 60 11.39 17.53 32.49
N GLN A 61 11.30 16.36 33.12
CA GLN A 61 11.66 15.09 32.49
C GLN A 61 10.84 14.80 31.24
N ILE A 62 9.54 15.09 31.28
CA ILE A 62 8.67 14.89 30.10
C ILE A 62 9.08 15.86 29.00
N LYS A 63 9.33 17.14 29.32
CA LYS A 63 9.82 18.13 28.35
C LYS A 63 11.13 17.71 27.68
N ASP A 64 12.08 17.21 28.46
CA ASP A 64 13.37 16.77 27.94
C ASP A 64 13.24 15.58 27.01
N LEU A 65 12.37 14.62 27.34
CA LEU A 65 12.06 13.49 26.46
C LEU A 65 11.36 13.93 25.16
N ILE A 66 10.41 14.88 25.23
CA ILE A 66 9.75 15.44 24.07
C ILE A 66 10.76 16.16 23.17
N ARG A 67 11.65 16.96 23.77
CA ARG A 67 12.70 17.64 23.00
C ARG A 67 13.62 16.62 22.29
N ARG A 68 14.04 15.57 22.99
CA ARG A 68 14.86 14.50 22.40
C ARG A 68 14.12 13.82 21.22
N PHE A 69 12.84 13.52 21.40
CA PHE A 69 12.01 12.96 20.32
C PHE A 69 11.98 13.88 19.10
N GLN A 70 11.74 15.19 19.31
CA GLN A 70 11.67 16.16 18.22
C GLN A 70 12.99 16.27 17.44
N LEU A 71 14.13 16.24 18.13
CA LEU A 71 15.45 16.31 17.49
C LEU A 71 15.72 15.06 16.64
N ILE A 72 15.41 13.89 17.15
CA ILE A 72 15.58 12.63 16.41
C ILE A 72 14.66 12.59 15.21
N ASP A 73 13.39 12.94 15.38
CA ASP A 73 12.40 12.91 14.31
C ASP A 73 12.78 13.89 13.18
N ALA A 74 13.21 15.10 13.51
CA ALA A 74 13.69 16.07 12.54
C ALA A 74 14.91 15.55 11.75
N ALA A 75 15.90 14.95 12.44
CA ALA A 75 17.09 14.40 11.79
C ALA A 75 16.76 13.22 10.85
N ILE A 76 15.80 12.36 11.23
CA ILE A 76 15.30 11.29 10.35
C ILE A 76 14.61 11.87 9.10
N VAL A 77 13.74 12.87 9.27
CA VAL A 77 13.03 13.52 8.16
C VAL A 77 14.03 14.17 7.19
N GLU A 78 15.04 14.89 7.69
CA GLU A 78 16.08 15.49 6.87
C GLU A 78 16.88 14.44 6.09
N SER A 79 17.27 13.36 6.76
CA SER A 79 17.97 12.23 6.13
C SER A 79 17.12 11.60 5.03
N ASN A 80 15.85 11.32 5.29
CA ASN A 80 14.95 10.72 4.31
C ASN A 80 14.70 11.62 3.08
N ALA A 81 14.78 12.94 3.25
CA ALA A 81 14.61 13.91 2.16
C ALA A 81 15.86 14.05 1.28
N THR A 82 17.04 13.75 1.80
CA THR A 82 18.32 13.98 1.14
C THR A 82 18.99 12.73 0.61
N ILE A 83 18.83 11.59 1.28
CA ILE A 83 19.45 10.33 0.90
C ILE A 83 18.66 9.69 -0.24
N GLU A 84 19.38 9.23 -1.26
CA GLU A 84 18.82 8.58 -2.43
C GLU A 84 18.99 7.06 -2.39
N VAL A 85 18.03 6.36 -2.93
CA VAL A 85 18.01 4.91 -3.15
C VAL A 85 17.76 4.61 -4.61
N ASN A 86 18.44 3.59 -5.14
CA ASN A 86 18.36 3.20 -6.54
C ASN A 86 17.52 1.94 -6.70
N THR A 87 16.65 1.95 -7.71
CA THR A 87 15.87 0.80 -8.16
C THR A 87 16.07 0.60 -9.65
N SER A 88 15.65 -0.54 -10.20
CA SER A 88 15.64 -0.81 -11.65
C SER A 88 14.78 0.20 -12.44
N TYR A 89 13.90 0.93 -11.76
CA TYR A 89 12.95 1.86 -12.37
C TYR A 89 13.25 3.34 -12.06
N GLY A 90 14.37 3.61 -11.43
CA GLY A 90 14.86 4.97 -11.18
C GLY A 90 15.41 5.17 -9.77
N THR A 91 15.89 6.40 -9.56
CA THR A 91 16.44 6.87 -8.28
C THR A 91 15.38 7.68 -7.55
N PHE A 92 15.23 7.44 -6.27
CA PHE A 92 14.26 8.12 -5.40
C PHE A 92 14.95 8.59 -4.12
N THR A 93 14.53 9.70 -3.55
CA THR A 93 14.86 9.96 -2.14
C THR A 93 14.21 8.88 -1.26
N VAL A 94 14.76 8.62 -0.08
CA VAL A 94 14.16 7.64 0.86
C VAL A 94 12.70 8.02 1.16
N ALA A 95 12.40 9.31 1.35
CA ALA A 95 11.03 9.80 1.52
C ALA A 95 10.14 9.48 0.30
N GLY A 96 10.64 9.72 -0.92
CA GLY A 96 9.95 9.37 -2.16
C GLY A 96 9.72 7.87 -2.31
N ALA A 97 10.72 7.05 -1.96
CA ALA A 97 10.63 5.59 -1.95
C ALA A 97 9.57 5.08 -0.96
N ILE A 98 9.51 5.64 0.25
CA ILE A 98 8.50 5.31 1.26
C ILE A 98 7.10 5.67 0.74
N SER A 99 6.90 6.87 0.20
CA SER A 99 5.62 7.31 -0.37
C SER A 99 5.18 6.43 -1.56
N LEU A 100 6.10 6.11 -2.48
CA LEU A 100 5.81 5.22 -3.60
C LEU A 100 5.42 3.82 -3.12
N ARG A 101 6.15 3.26 -2.16
CA ARG A 101 5.84 1.97 -1.55
C ARG A 101 4.44 1.95 -0.92
N SER A 102 4.06 3.01 -0.19
CA SER A 102 2.72 3.14 0.39
C SER A 102 1.63 3.12 -0.68
N ARG A 103 1.80 3.89 -1.74
CA ARG A 103 0.86 3.91 -2.89
C ARG A 103 0.73 2.54 -3.53
N LEU A 104 1.86 1.89 -3.82
CA LEU A 104 1.84 0.55 -4.42
C LEU A 104 1.19 -0.50 -3.51
N ARG A 105 1.17 -0.31 -2.20
CA ARG A 105 0.49 -1.20 -1.24
C ARG A 105 -0.97 -0.83 -0.97
N GLY A 106 -1.38 0.36 -1.37
CA GLY A 106 -2.72 0.87 -1.08
C GLY A 106 -2.98 0.97 0.42
N MET A 107 -2.04 1.60 1.16
CA MET A 107 -2.09 1.66 2.63
C MET A 107 -3.30 2.44 3.15
N ASP A 108 -3.78 3.42 2.39
CA ASP A 108 -5.00 4.18 2.66
C ASP A 108 -5.79 4.47 1.37
N ALA A 109 -6.93 5.16 1.49
CA ALA A 109 -7.79 5.49 0.36
C ALA A 109 -7.08 6.36 -0.68
N TYR A 110 -6.30 7.36 -0.24
CA TYR A 110 -5.55 8.24 -1.13
C TYR A 110 -4.45 7.48 -1.89
N ASP A 111 -3.71 6.61 -1.20
CA ASP A 111 -2.69 5.77 -1.81
C ASP A 111 -3.29 4.86 -2.89
N GLY A 112 -4.44 4.26 -2.62
CA GLY A 112 -5.15 3.43 -3.59
C GLY A 112 -5.64 4.22 -4.82
N GLU A 113 -6.09 5.46 -4.65
CA GLU A 113 -6.49 6.34 -5.75
C GLU A 113 -5.29 6.85 -6.56
N ALA A 114 -4.16 7.07 -5.92
CA ALA A 114 -2.92 7.53 -6.56
C ALA A 114 -2.09 6.40 -7.19
N ASP A 115 -2.46 5.14 -7.03
CA ASP A 115 -1.86 4.00 -7.73
C ASP A 115 -2.40 3.87 -9.16
N PHE A 116 -2.01 4.80 -10.03
CA PHE A 116 -2.51 4.87 -11.41
C PHE A 116 -2.16 3.65 -12.25
N GLU A 117 -0.98 3.05 -12.08
CA GLU A 117 -0.59 1.84 -12.81
C GLU A 117 -1.42 0.63 -12.35
N GLY A 118 -1.68 0.49 -11.04
CA GLY A 118 -2.56 -0.55 -10.52
C GLY A 118 -4.01 -0.39 -10.99
N ARG A 119 -4.51 0.83 -11.02
CA ARG A 119 -5.85 1.13 -11.55
C ARG A 119 -5.96 0.85 -13.06
N LEU A 120 -4.92 1.24 -13.82
CA LEU A 120 -4.85 0.94 -15.25
C LEU A 120 -4.83 -0.57 -15.50
N LYS A 121 -3.98 -1.32 -14.77
CA LYS A 121 -3.93 -2.78 -14.83
C LYS A 121 -5.31 -3.41 -14.57
N ASN A 122 -5.98 -2.97 -13.52
CA ASN A 122 -7.31 -3.49 -13.16
C ASN A 122 -8.36 -3.19 -14.26
N LYS A 123 -8.33 -1.97 -14.83
CA LYS A 123 -9.23 -1.61 -15.93
C LYS A 123 -8.99 -2.48 -17.15
N LEU A 124 -7.74 -2.64 -17.56
CA LEU A 124 -7.34 -3.49 -18.69
C LEU A 124 -7.81 -4.94 -18.51
N ASN A 125 -7.52 -5.51 -17.33
CA ASN A 125 -7.89 -6.89 -17.03
C ASN A 125 -9.39 -7.13 -16.99
N ASN A 126 -10.14 -6.21 -16.36
CA ASN A 126 -11.59 -6.32 -16.28
C ASN A 126 -12.22 -6.22 -17.67
N GLU A 127 -11.82 -5.23 -18.47
CA GLU A 127 -12.35 -5.02 -19.79
C GLU A 127 -12.03 -6.19 -20.74
N TYR A 128 -10.81 -6.71 -20.68
CA TYR A 128 -10.43 -7.91 -21.42
C TYR A 128 -11.30 -9.11 -21.03
N SER A 129 -11.44 -9.37 -19.75
CA SER A 129 -12.23 -10.49 -19.24
C SER A 129 -13.71 -10.38 -19.62
N GLU A 130 -14.29 -9.19 -19.53
CA GLU A 130 -15.68 -8.93 -19.95
C GLU A 130 -15.89 -9.18 -21.46
N ARG A 131 -14.91 -8.76 -22.29
CA ARG A 131 -15.01 -8.94 -23.75
C ARG A 131 -14.79 -10.38 -24.18
N VAL A 132 -13.88 -11.10 -23.55
CA VAL A 132 -13.71 -12.55 -23.76
C VAL A 132 -15.02 -13.27 -23.42
N GLN A 133 -15.58 -13.05 -22.25
CA GLN A 133 -16.86 -13.65 -21.85
C GLN A 133 -18.00 -13.31 -22.81
N PHE A 134 -18.05 -12.06 -23.30
CA PHE A 134 -19.03 -11.66 -24.29
C PHE A 134 -18.88 -12.42 -25.62
N CYS A 135 -17.64 -12.56 -26.13
CA CYS A 135 -17.36 -13.35 -27.34
C CYS A 135 -17.77 -14.81 -27.14
N ASP A 136 -17.41 -15.42 -26.02
CA ASP A 136 -17.76 -16.81 -25.72
C ASP A 136 -19.26 -17.02 -25.65
N MET A 137 -19.98 -16.11 -24.99
CA MET A 137 -21.45 -16.15 -24.93
C MET A 137 -22.09 -16.03 -26.33
N LYS A 138 -21.62 -15.06 -27.15
CA LYS A 138 -22.15 -14.86 -28.51
C LYS A 138 -21.86 -16.04 -29.42
N ASN A 139 -20.66 -16.56 -29.38
CA ASN A 139 -20.26 -17.72 -30.18
C ASN A 139 -20.98 -19.00 -29.71
N GLY A 140 -21.26 -19.16 -28.42
CA GLY A 140 -22.07 -20.24 -27.88
C GLY A 140 -23.52 -20.16 -28.37
N GLN A 141 -24.12 -18.97 -28.41
CA GLN A 141 -25.45 -18.74 -28.98
C GLN A 141 -25.49 -19.04 -30.50
N LEU A 142 -24.47 -18.58 -31.23
CA LEU A 142 -24.31 -18.85 -32.66
C LEU A 142 -24.21 -20.35 -32.92
N GLN A 143 -23.42 -21.07 -32.13
CA GLN A 143 -23.29 -22.53 -32.25
C GLN A 143 -24.61 -23.26 -32.04
N SER A 144 -25.40 -22.85 -31.01
CA SER A 144 -26.72 -23.42 -30.75
C SER A 144 -27.70 -23.16 -31.91
N THR A 145 -27.61 -21.95 -32.49
CA THR A 145 -28.42 -21.59 -33.67
C THR A 145 -28.02 -22.41 -34.90
N ALA A 146 -26.71 -22.54 -35.14
CA ALA A 146 -26.18 -23.34 -36.24
C ALA A 146 -26.61 -24.83 -36.15
N GLU A 147 -26.56 -25.38 -34.93
CA GLU A 147 -27.01 -26.76 -34.68
C GLU A 147 -28.51 -26.91 -34.95
N SER A 148 -29.33 -25.95 -34.53
CA SER A 148 -30.76 -25.93 -34.84
C SER A 148 -31.03 -25.86 -36.38
N MET A 149 -30.25 -25.06 -37.09
CA MET A 149 -30.31 -25.00 -38.56
C MET A 149 -29.91 -26.32 -39.20
N ARG A 150 -28.83 -26.97 -38.75
CA ARG A 150 -28.40 -28.28 -39.25
C ARG A 150 -29.49 -29.33 -39.05
N LEU A 151 -30.07 -29.40 -37.86
CA LEU A 151 -31.19 -30.33 -37.58
C LEU A 151 -32.42 -30.05 -38.43
N SER A 152 -32.72 -28.79 -38.70
CA SER A 152 -33.84 -28.38 -39.57
C SER A 152 -33.63 -28.79 -41.04
N ILE A 153 -32.39 -28.67 -41.54
CA ILE A 153 -32.04 -29.02 -42.93
C ILE A 153 -32.00 -30.54 -43.13
N LEU A 154 -31.38 -31.26 -42.16
CA LEU A 154 -31.18 -32.70 -42.28
C LEU A 154 -32.41 -33.53 -41.93
N GLY A 155 -33.38 -32.98 -41.19
CA GLY A 155 -34.47 -33.74 -40.60
C GLY A 155 -33.99 -34.66 -39.46
N ARG A 156 -34.94 -35.28 -38.75
CA ARG A 156 -34.62 -36.16 -37.63
C ARG A 156 -33.94 -37.49 -38.01
N ASP A 157 -34.03 -37.89 -39.29
CA ASP A 157 -33.61 -39.21 -39.79
C ASP A 157 -32.58 -39.15 -40.94
N ALA A 158 -32.00 -37.99 -41.24
CA ALA A 158 -31.17 -37.85 -42.43
C ALA A 158 -29.74 -38.31 -42.19
N LYS A 159 -29.40 -39.46 -42.72
CA LYS A 159 -28.04 -39.79 -43.20
C LYS A 159 -27.81 -38.93 -44.45
N ALA A 160 -27.37 -37.68 -44.28
CA ALA A 160 -27.10 -36.79 -45.39
C ALA A 160 -25.98 -37.33 -46.26
N LYS A 161 -26.27 -37.64 -47.50
CA LYS A 161 -25.29 -37.98 -48.57
C LYS A 161 -24.83 -36.75 -49.36
N ASP A 162 -25.31 -35.56 -49.03
CA ASP A 162 -25.00 -34.33 -49.76
C ASP A 162 -24.56 -33.22 -48.80
N ASP A 163 -23.29 -32.81 -48.84
CA ASP A 163 -22.69 -31.80 -47.96
C ASP A 163 -23.07 -30.35 -48.35
N LYS A 164 -23.72 -30.14 -49.51
CA LYS A 164 -24.05 -28.79 -49.99
C LYS A 164 -24.99 -27.99 -49.08
N PRO A 165 -26.03 -28.57 -48.47
CA PRO A 165 -26.90 -27.83 -47.56
C PRO A 165 -26.18 -27.39 -46.26
N LEU A 166 -25.15 -28.10 -45.83
CA LEU A 166 -24.37 -27.78 -44.64
C LEU A 166 -23.42 -26.58 -44.89
N GLY A 167 -22.99 -26.36 -46.13
CA GLY A 167 -22.17 -25.22 -46.51
C GLY A 167 -22.80 -23.86 -46.24
N VAL A 168 -24.14 -23.78 -46.24
CA VAL A 168 -24.87 -22.55 -45.87
C VAL A 168 -24.74 -22.25 -44.37
N VAL A 169 -24.81 -23.29 -43.54
CA VAL A 169 -24.66 -23.14 -42.09
C VAL A 169 -23.22 -22.74 -41.72
N ASP A 170 -22.25 -23.32 -42.43
CA ASP A 170 -20.82 -22.99 -42.20
C ASP A 170 -20.51 -21.56 -42.66
N ALA A 171 -21.10 -21.09 -43.78
CA ALA A 171 -21.00 -19.70 -44.20
C ALA A 171 -21.65 -18.76 -43.18
N TYR A 172 -22.84 -19.09 -42.69
CA TYR A 172 -23.52 -18.33 -41.65
C TYR A 172 -22.68 -18.22 -40.35
N MET A 173 -22.10 -19.34 -39.91
CA MET A 173 -21.21 -19.36 -38.76
C MET A 173 -20.02 -18.42 -38.97
N LYS A 174 -19.35 -18.53 -40.10
CA LYS A 174 -18.18 -17.73 -40.42
C LYS A 174 -18.48 -16.22 -40.46
N GLU A 175 -19.62 -15.84 -41.02
CA GLU A 175 -20.03 -14.43 -41.14
C GLU A 175 -20.50 -13.82 -39.82
N ASN A 176 -20.97 -14.65 -38.87
CA ASN A 176 -21.52 -14.18 -37.59
C ASN A 176 -20.64 -14.48 -36.36
N THR A 177 -19.48 -15.10 -36.55
CA THR A 177 -18.52 -15.33 -35.46
C THR A 177 -18.05 -14.00 -34.88
N THR A 178 -18.17 -13.86 -33.56
CA THR A 178 -17.70 -12.70 -32.84
C THR A 178 -16.24 -12.92 -32.48
N GLU A 179 -15.40 -11.98 -32.86
CA GLU A 179 -13.94 -12.01 -32.58
C GLU A 179 -13.54 -10.93 -31.58
N LEU A 180 -12.55 -11.25 -30.75
CA LEU A 180 -11.95 -10.30 -29.84
C LEU A 180 -10.99 -9.39 -30.63
N VAL A 181 -11.16 -8.07 -30.52
CA VAL A 181 -10.22 -7.09 -31.05
C VAL A 181 -9.35 -6.58 -29.88
N ASP A 182 -8.11 -7.04 -29.83
CA ASP A 182 -7.13 -6.67 -28.79
C ASP A 182 -5.88 -6.05 -29.43
N PRO A 183 -5.90 -4.74 -29.74
CA PRO A 183 -4.78 -4.06 -30.42
C PRO A 183 -3.57 -3.84 -29.48
N LEU A 184 -3.73 -4.04 -28.18
CA LEU A 184 -2.70 -3.77 -27.18
C LEU A 184 -2.00 -5.01 -26.66
N ASP A 185 -2.51 -6.20 -26.97
CA ASP A 185 -2.10 -7.44 -26.30
C ASP A 185 -2.26 -7.30 -24.78
N VAL A 186 -3.50 -7.05 -24.36
CA VAL A 186 -3.85 -6.63 -22.98
C VAL A 186 -3.32 -7.59 -21.94
N LYS A 187 -3.39 -8.90 -22.20
CA LYS A 187 -2.87 -9.91 -21.26
C LYS A 187 -1.40 -9.69 -20.97
N LYS A 188 -0.59 -9.51 -22.01
CA LYS A 188 0.84 -9.24 -21.88
C LYS A 188 1.12 -7.91 -21.16
N LYS A 189 0.30 -6.87 -21.42
CA LYS A 189 0.43 -5.58 -20.71
C LYS A 189 0.12 -5.69 -19.23
N VAL A 190 -0.90 -6.45 -18.87
CA VAL A 190 -1.26 -6.74 -17.47
C VAL A 190 -0.14 -7.47 -16.76
N ASP A 191 0.40 -8.53 -17.37
CA ASP A 191 1.50 -9.31 -16.81
C ASP A 191 2.76 -8.44 -16.60
N MET A 192 3.10 -7.58 -17.57
CA MET A 192 4.24 -6.65 -17.45
C MET A 192 4.06 -5.61 -16.33
N LEU A 193 2.85 -5.07 -16.16
CA LEU A 193 2.56 -4.10 -15.08
C LEU A 193 2.63 -4.77 -13.71
N GLU A 194 2.19 -6.02 -13.61
CA GLU A 194 2.25 -6.79 -12.37
C GLU A 194 3.69 -7.18 -12.01
N GLU A 195 4.47 -7.66 -12.96
CA GLU A 195 5.89 -7.97 -12.78
C GLU A 195 6.67 -6.74 -12.33
N LYS A 196 6.50 -5.60 -13.03
CA LYS A 196 7.10 -4.32 -12.66
C LYS A 196 6.78 -3.94 -11.21
N ARG A 197 5.49 -4.03 -10.82
CA ARG A 197 5.04 -3.71 -9.46
C ARG A 197 5.74 -4.58 -8.41
N ASN A 198 5.80 -5.89 -8.65
CA ASN A 198 6.38 -6.85 -7.72
C ASN A 198 7.88 -6.64 -7.55
N ILE A 199 8.60 -6.42 -8.64
CA ILE A 199 10.04 -6.09 -8.62
C ILE A 199 10.27 -4.80 -7.85
N LEU A 200 9.55 -3.73 -8.21
CA LEU A 200 9.71 -2.41 -7.61
C LEU A 200 9.42 -2.43 -6.10
N LEU A 201 8.35 -3.11 -5.65
CA LEU A 201 8.05 -3.26 -4.23
C LEU A 201 9.18 -3.97 -3.47
N THR A 202 9.74 -5.04 -4.04
CA THR A 202 10.83 -5.79 -3.43
C THR A 202 12.10 -4.94 -3.33
N GLU A 203 12.42 -4.20 -4.39
CA GLU A 203 13.57 -3.31 -4.42
C GLU A 203 13.42 -2.15 -3.43
N LEU A 204 12.26 -1.49 -3.38
CA LEU A 204 11.97 -0.41 -2.43
C LEU A 204 12.11 -0.89 -0.98
N ASP A 205 11.55 -2.06 -0.64
CA ASP A 205 11.68 -2.62 0.71
C ASP A 205 13.13 -2.90 1.08
N THR A 206 13.90 -3.43 0.15
CA THR A 206 15.32 -3.75 0.36
C THR A 206 16.15 -2.47 0.49
N GLN A 207 16.00 -1.54 -0.45
CA GLN A 207 16.79 -0.32 -0.49
C GLN A 207 16.53 0.61 0.71
N ILE A 208 15.27 0.73 1.15
CA ILE A 208 14.93 1.49 2.35
C ILE A 208 15.59 0.86 3.59
N LYS A 209 15.55 -0.47 3.74
CA LYS A 209 16.21 -1.17 4.86
C LYS A 209 17.72 -0.99 4.85
N VAL A 210 18.35 -1.13 3.69
CA VAL A 210 19.81 -0.93 3.53
C VAL A 210 20.17 0.51 3.86
N SER A 211 19.45 1.49 3.31
CA SER A 211 19.67 2.90 3.59
C SER A 211 19.58 3.19 5.10
N ASN A 212 18.55 2.72 5.80
CA ASN A 212 18.39 2.92 7.23
C ASN A 212 19.52 2.28 8.06
N ALA A 213 20.05 1.14 7.60
CA ALA A 213 21.12 0.41 8.29
C ALA A 213 22.52 0.97 8.03
N THR A 214 22.71 1.80 7.01
CA THR A 214 24.02 2.32 6.61
C THR A 214 24.16 3.83 6.73
N THR A 215 23.04 4.55 6.78
CA THR A 215 23.04 6.02 6.88
C THR A 215 23.16 6.47 8.32
N PHE A 216 24.07 7.42 8.56
CA PHE A 216 24.22 8.08 9.84
C PHE A 216 23.51 9.44 9.81
N ILE A 217 22.87 9.78 10.92
CA ILE A 217 22.32 11.10 11.20
C ILE A 217 23.06 11.75 12.39
N GLU A 218 23.05 13.07 12.43
CA GLU A 218 23.60 13.86 13.53
C GLU A 218 22.47 14.55 14.27
N ILE A 219 22.47 14.39 15.59
CA ILE A 219 21.48 14.98 16.49
C ILE A 219 22.18 16.10 17.25
N ALA A 220 21.73 17.34 17.07
CA ALA A 220 22.31 18.55 17.67
C ALA A 220 21.83 18.82 19.11
#